data_a0d67c72d00337785c5ef11a5d8a8b4e
#
_entry.id   a0d67c72d00337785c5ef11a5d8a8b4e
#
_cell.length_a   1.000
_cell.length_b   1.000
_cell.length_c   1.000
_cell.angle_alpha   90.00
_cell.angle_beta   90.00
_cell.angle_gamma   90.00
#
_symmetry.space_group_name_H-M   'P 1'
#
loop_
_entity.id
_entity.type
_entity.pdbx_description
1 polymer ?
#
loop_
_entity_poly.entity_id
_entity_poly.type
_entity_poly.pdbx_seq_one_letter_code
_entity_poly.pdbx_strand_id
1 'polypeptide(L)'
;MKPPPPPRVGVDLAALTRLQAMIDDDPAFLPTAWTARELAFADGDVARLAGRWAAKEAVMKALGRGIGRISPLDIEVLDDEDGAPRVTLTGTALERASELGIADWAISLSHEGGLAIAFAIASTPTRGR
;
A
#
# COMPACT_ATOMS: atom_id res chain seq x y z
N MET A 1 12.75 30.75 8.24
CA MET A 1 12.66 29.31 8.24
C MET A 1 11.36 28.84 7.60
N LYS A 2 11.44 27.94 6.65
CA LYS A 2 10.24 27.45 5.99
C LYS A 2 9.58 26.36 6.82
N PRO A 3 8.25 26.31 6.87
CA PRO A 3 7.57 25.19 7.49
C PRO A 3 7.83 23.93 6.69
N PRO A 4 7.71 22.75 7.29
CA PRO A 4 7.80 21.52 6.54
C PRO A 4 6.65 21.44 5.53
N PRO A 5 6.82 20.72 4.41
CA PRO A 5 5.71 20.51 3.49
C PRO A 5 4.58 19.75 4.17
N PRO A 6 3.33 19.93 3.70
CA PRO A 6 2.23 19.14 4.23
C PRO A 6 2.46 17.66 3.98
N PRO A 7 1.88 16.78 4.82
CA PRO A 7 1.96 15.35 4.55
C PRO A 7 1.28 15.03 3.22
N ARG A 8 1.74 13.95 2.59
CA ARG A 8 1.14 13.44 1.38
C ARG A 8 0.16 12.34 1.76
N VAL A 9 -0.94 12.29 1.08
CA VAL A 9 -2.01 11.34 1.42
C VAL A 9 -2.44 10.55 0.19
N GLY A 10 -2.98 9.37 0.46
CA GLY A 10 -3.59 8.55 -0.56
C GLY A 10 -4.71 7.73 0.06
N VAL A 11 -5.76 7.49 -0.70
CA VAL A 11 -6.86 6.64 -0.30
C VAL A 11 -7.28 5.80 -1.49
N ASP A 12 -7.64 4.55 -1.24
CA ASP A 12 -8.12 3.68 -2.29
C ASP A 12 -9.14 2.68 -1.77
N LEU A 13 -10.00 2.22 -2.68
CA LEU A 13 -11.03 1.23 -2.42
C LEU A 13 -10.79 0.02 -3.31
N ALA A 14 -11.03 -1.16 -2.77
CA ALA A 14 -10.99 -2.39 -3.54
C ALA A 14 -12.25 -3.21 -3.27
N ALA A 15 -12.96 -3.56 -4.33
CA ALA A 15 -14.14 -4.42 -4.22
C ALA A 15 -13.69 -5.88 -4.21
N LEU A 16 -14.10 -6.64 -3.20
CA LEU A 16 -13.69 -8.03 -3.04
C LEU A 16 -14.16 -8.90 -4.20
N THR A 17 -15.39 -8.70 -4.67
CA THR A 17 -15.93 -9.48 -5.78
C THR A 17 -15.16 -9.26 -7.07
N ARG A 18 -14.79 -8.00 -7.32
CA ARG A 18 -14.00 -7.65 -8.51
C ARG A 18 -12.61 -8.27 -8.45
N LEU A 19 -11.97 -8.19 -7.28
CA LEU A 19 -10.64 -8.75 -7.11
C LEU A 19 -10.67 -10.28 -7.23
N GLN A 20 -11.68 -10.93 -6.64
CA GLN A 20 -11.84 -12.37 -6.75
C GLN A 20 -11.99 -12.79 -8.21
N ALA A 21 -12.79 -12.04 -8.98
CA ALA A 21 -12.97 -12.34 -10.40
C ALA A 21 -11.66 -12.22 -11.19
N MET A 22 -10.85 -11.20 -10.88
CA MET A 22 -9.54 -11.04 -11.52
C MET A 22 -8.62 -12.22 -11.21
N ILE A 23 -8.60 -12.66 -9.97
CA ILE A 23 -7.77 -13.78 -9.52
C ILE A 23 -8.23 -15.09 -10.17
N ASP A 24 -9.54 -15.31 -10.23
CA ASP A 24 -10.11 -16.51 -10.84
C ASP A 24 -9.83 -16.57 -12.34
N ASP A 25 -9.89 -15.43 -13.00
CA ASP A 25 -9.63 -15.32 -14.43
C ASP A 25 -8.16 -15.57 -14.77
N ASP A 26 -7.25 -15.08 -13.92
CA ASP A 26 -5.82 -15.22 -14.13
C ASP A 26 -5.08 -15.38 -12.80
N PRO A 27 -4.98 -16.62 -12.28
CA PRO A 27 -4.25 -16.85 -11.02
C PRO A 27 -2.79 -16.41 -11.06
N ALA A 28 -2.18 -16.29 -12.23
CA ALA A 28 -0.81 -15.83 -12.37
C ALA A 28 -0.66 -14.35 -11.98
N PHE A 29 -1.77 -13.64 -11.86
CA PHE A 29 -1.78 -12.26 -11.37
C PHE A 29 -1.25 -12.16 -9.92
N LEU A 30 -1.52 -13.18 -9.09
CA LEU A 30 -1.17 -13.15 -7.67
C LEU A 30 0.29 -12.76 -7.40
N PRO A 31 1.30 -13.46 -7.95
CA PRO A 31 2.68 -13.11 -7.63
C PRO A 31 3.16 -11.83 -8.31
N THR A 32 2.38 -11.24 -9.19
CA THR A 32 2.72 -9.94 -9.80
C THR A 32 2.24 -8.76 -8.96
N ALA A 33 1.31 -8.98 -8.06
CA ALA A 33 0.66 -7.93 -7.28
C ALA A 33 0.99 -7.98 -5.80
N TRP A 34 1.23 -9.16 -5.26
CA TRP A 34 1.53 -9.35 -3.84
C TRP A 34 2.84 -10.11 -3.68
N THR A 35 3.61 -9.71 -2.66
CA THR A 35 4.87 -10.41 -2.36
C THR A 35 4.57 -11.79 -1.79
N ALA A 36 5.58 -12.66 -1.79
CA ALA A 36 5.44 -14.00 -1.22
C ALA A 36 4.99 -13.95 0.24
N ARG A 37 5.47 -12.98 1.01
CA ARG A 37 5.09 -12.81 2.42
C ARG A 37 3.65 -12.35 2.56
N GLU A 38 3.20 -11.46 1.68
CA GLU A 38 1.80 -11.02 1.68
C GLU A 38 0.86 -12.15 1.31
N LEU A 39 1.24 -12.98 0.33
CA LEU A 39 0.45 -14.14 -0.06
C LEU A 39 0.36 -15.17 1.06
N ALA A 40 1.46 -15.39 1.76
CA ALA A 40 1.48 -16.31 2.91
C ALA A 40 0.59 -15.78 4.03
N PHE A 41 0.66 -14.48 4.32
CA PHE A 41 -0.20 -13.85 5.33
C PHE A 41 -1.68 -13.98 4.97
N ALA A 42 -2.01 -13.76 3.72
CA ALA A 42 -3.41 -13.79 3.27
C ALA A 42 -3.99 -15.20 3.31
N ASP A 43 -3.17 -16.22 3.06
CA ASP A 43 -3.58 -17.63 3.10
C ASP A 43 -4.89 -17.87 2.34
N GLY A 44 -5.00 -17.28 1.14
CA GLY A 44 -6.16 -17.44 0.26
C GLY A 44 -7.35 -16.55 0.60
N ASP A 45 -7.27 -15.74 1.65
CA ASP A 45 -8.38 -14.86 2.06
C ASP A 45 -8.39 -13.61 1.17
N VAL A 46 -9.40 -13.51 0.31
CA VAL A 46 -9.53 -12.38 -0.63
C VAL A 46 -9.68 -11.05 0.09
N ALA A 47 -10.28 -11.02 1.27
CA ALA A 47 -10.41 -9.76 2.02
C ALA A 47 -9.04 -9.23 2.44
N ARG A 48 -8.14 -10.13 2.86
CA ARG A 48 -6.77 -9.75 3.20
C ARG A 48 -6.00 -9.27 1.98
N LEU A 49 -6.18 -9.94 0.85
CA LEU A 49 -5.55 -9.52 -0.41
C LEU A 49 -6.07 -8.16 -0.85
N ALA A 50 -7.38 -7.95 -0.76
CA ALA A 50 -8.00 -6.68 -1.13
C ALA A 50 -7.50 -5.52 -0.26
N GLY A 51 -7.35 -5.76 1.05
CA GLY A 51 -6.80 -4.75 1.95
C GLY A 51 -5.39 -4.34 1.57
N ARG A 52 -4.52 -5.32 1.26
CA ARG A 52 -3.15 -5.05 0.82
C ARG A 52 -3.14 -4.35 -0.54
N TRP A 53 -4.02 -4.75 -1.45
CA TRP A 53 -4.11 -4.10 -2.75
C TRP A 53 -4.50 -2.63 -2.60
N ALA A 54 -5.55 -2.35 -1.82
CA ALA A 54 -5.98 -0.97 -1.56
C ALA A 54 -4.85 -0.16 -0.90
N ALA A 55 -4.10 -0.78 0.02
CA ALA A 55 -2.98 -0.12 0.68
C ALA A 55 -1.87 0.25 -0.30
N LYS A 56 -1.52 -0.65 -1.22
CA LYS A 56 -0.50 -0.38 -2.25
C LYS A 56 -0.93 0.79 -3.14
N GLU A 57 -2.19 0.80 -3.57
CA GLU A 57 -2.71 1.87 -4.41
C GLU A 57 -2.76 3.21 -3.64
N ALA A 58 -3.12 3.17 -2.37
CA ALA A 58 -3.12 4.38 -1.53
C ALA A 58 -1.70 4.95 -1.39
N VAL A 59 -0.71 4.08 -1.18
CA VAL A 59 0.70 4.50 -1.13
C VAL A 59 1.12 5.11 -2.45
N MET A 60 0.76 4.51 -3.58
CA MET A 60 1.07 5.05 -4.91
C MET A 60 0.47 6.44 -5.10
N LYS A 61 -0.77 6.65 -4.65
CA LYS A 61 -1.41 7.97 -4.72
C LYS A 61 -0.66 9.00 -3.89
N ALA A 62 -0.22 8.61 -2.70
CA ALA A 62 0.60 9.50 -1.88
C ALA A 62 1.94 9.82 -2.53
N LEU A 63 2.51 8.86 -3.27
CA LEU A 63 3.75 9.05 -4.02
C LEU A 63 3.55 9.83 -5.31
N GLY A 64 2.30 9.96 -5.77
CA GLY A 64 1.99 10.67 -7.00
C GLY A 64 2.34 9.91 -8.27
N ARG A 65 2.54 8.61 -8.18
CA ARG A 65 2.82 7.73 -9.33
C ARG A 65 2.12 6.39 -9.13
N GLY A 66 1.56 5.85 -10.19
CA GLY A 66 0.79 4.63 -10.15
C GLY A 66 1.49 3.43 -10.77
N ILE A 67 0.70 2.39 -11.02
CA ILE A 67 1.15 1.17 -11.65
C ILE A 67 1.75 1.50 -13.02
N GLY A 68 2.85 0.85 -13.35
CA GLY A 68 3.63 1.16 -14.54
C GLY A 68 4.86 2.00 -14.25
N ARG A 69 4.79 2.84 -13.21
CA ARG A 69 5.92 3.62 -12.71
C ARG A 69 6.42 3.06 -11.38
N ILE A 70 5.52 2.52 -10.59
CA ILE A 70 5.83 1.89 -9.30
C ILE A 70 5.32 0.45 -9.35
N SER A 71 6.19 -0.49 -9.02
CA SER A 71 5.80 -1.89 -8.94
C SER A 71 5.04 -2.17 -7.64
N PRO A 72 3.89 -2.84 -7.70
CA PRO A 72 3.19 -3.25 -6.48
C PRO A 72 4.04 -4.13 -5.56
N LEU A 73 4.99 -4.87 -6.12
CA LEU A 73 5.89 -5.71 -5.34
C LEU A 73 6.91 -4.91 -4.53
N ASP A 74 7.08 -3.64 -4.86
CA ASP A 74 7.99 -2.74 -4.15
C ASP A 74 7.32 -2.05 -2.96
N ILE A 75 6.05 -2.34 -2.73
CA ILE A 75 5.29 -1.88 -1.56
C ILE A 75 4.78 -3.12 -0.84
N GLU A 76 5.36 -3.43 0.32
CA GLU A 76 4.91 -4.57 1.10
C GLU A 76 4.16 -4.10 2.33
N VAL A 77 2.96 -4.66 2.55
CA VAL A 77 2.11 -4.29 3.68
C VAL A 77 1.83 -5.54 4.50
N LEU A 78 2.40 -5.58 5.69
CA LEU A 78 2.24 -6.70 6.61
C LEU A 78 1.81 -6.16 7.97
N ASP A 79 1.08 -6.96 8.72
CA ASP A 79 0.70 -6.57 10.07
C ASP A 79 1.86 -6.84 11.03
N ASP A 80 2.00 -5.95 12.01
CA ASP A 80 2.96 -6.15 13.09
C ASP A 80 2.35 -7.07 14.17
N GLU A 81 3.05 -7.24 15.27
CA GLU A 81 2.61 -8.12 16.38
C GLU A 81 1.25 -7.73 16.94
N ASP A 82 0.91 -6.45 16.87
CA ASP A 82 -0.36 -5.93 17.39
C ASP A 82 -1.47 -5.92 16.35
N GLY A 83 -1.18 -6.42 15.15
CA GLY A 83 -2.16 -6.43 14.06
C GLY A 83 -2.27 -5.11 13.32
N ALA A 84 -1.35 -4.17 13.55
CA ALA A 84 -1.34 -2.90 12.83
C ALA A 84 -0.58 -3.04 11.52
N PRO A 85 -1.10 -2.49 10.41
CA PRO A 85 -0.41 -2.60 9.13
C PRO A 85 0.85 -1.73 9.11
N ARG A 86 1.92 -2.29 8.53
CA ARG A 86 3.19 -1.61 8.34
C ARG A 86 3.58 -1.67 6.88
N VAL A 87 4.12 -0.56 6.38
CA VAL A 87 4.55 -0.42 4.99
C VAL A 87 6.07 -0.49 4.93
N THR A 88 6.56 -1.32 4.03
CA THR A 88 7.98 -1.38 3.70
C THR A 88 8.13 -1.12 2.21
N LEU A 89 8.95 -0.15 1.85
CA LEU A 89 9.20 0.20 0.46
C LEU A 89 10.55 -0.32 0.02
N THR A 90 10.60 -0.78 -1.23
CA THR A 90 11.83 -1.17 -1.91
C THR A 90 11.79 -0.64 -3.33
N GLY A 91 12.88 -0.79 -4.06
CA GLY A 91 12.92 -0.53 -5.51
C GLY A 91 12.29 0.77 -5.94
N THR A 92 11.36 0.69 -6.89
CA THR A 92 10.74 1.87 -7.50
C THR A 92 10.01 2.75 -6.51
N ALA A 93 9.35 2.15 -5.53
CA ALA A 93 8.61 2.90 -4.50
C ALA A 93 9.56 3.63 -3.56
N LEU A 94 10.62 2.96 -3.12
CA LEU A 94 11.62 3.58 -2.24
C LEU A 94 12.34 4.73 -2.95
N GLU A 95 12.69 4.54 -4.21
CA GLU A 95 13.34 5.57 -5.01
C GLU A 95 12.46 6.83 -5.08
N ARG A 96 11.18 6.64 -5.37
CA ARG A 96 10.24 7.76 -5.43
C ARG A 96 10.08 8.45 -4.08
N ALA A 97 9.95 7.67 -3.00
CA ALA A 97 9.84 8.22 -1.65
C ALA A 97 11.08 9.05 -1.30
N SER A 98 12.25 8.56 -1.69
CA SER A 98 13.51 9.28 -1.46
C SER A 98 13.55 10.60 -2.21
N GLU A 99 13.10 10.63 -3.46
CA GLU A 99 13.00 11.87 -4.25
C GLU A 99 12.12 12.92 -3.56
N LEU A 100 11.08 12.47 -2.89
CA LEU A 100 10.13 13.33 -2.19
C LEU A 100 10.55 13.65 -0.75
N GLY A 101 11.63 13.05 -0.27
CA GLY A 101 12.09 13.23 1.10
C GLY A 101 11.21 12.59 2.15
N ILE A 102 10.44 11.59 1.77
CA ILE A 102 9.54 10.89 2.68
C ILE A 102 10.34 9.93 3.56
N ALA A 103 10.10 9.97 4.87
CA ALA A 103 10.74 9.08 5.82
C ALA A 103 9.73 8.17 6.55
N ASP A 104 8.53 8.67 6.79
CA ASP A 104 7.57 7.97 7.63
C ASP A 104 6.26 7.72 6.91
N TRP A 105 5.68 6.56 7.17
CA TRP A 105 4.39 6.16 6.65
C TRP A 105 3.46 5.77 7.79
N ALA A 106 2.21 6.16 7.67
CA ALA A 106 1.13 5.65 8.52
C ALA A 106 0.04 5.14 7.60
N ILE A 107 -0.55 4.01 7.95
CA ILE A 107 -1.56 3.40 7.11
C ILE A 107 -2.71 2.89 7.97
N SER A 108 -3.91 2.96 7.44
CA SER A 108 -5.10 2.42 8.08
C SER A 108 -5.92 1.68 7.06
N LEU A 109 -6.45 0.55 7.47
CA LEU A 109 -7.29 -0.31 6.62
C LEU A 109 -8.63 -0.54 7.30
N SER A 110 -9.68 -0.65 6.49
CA SER A 110 -11.00 -0.99 6.97
C SER A 110 -11.73 -1.82 5.92
N HIS A 111 -12.67 -2.64 6.38
CA HIS A 111 -13.46 -3.50 5.50
C HIS A 111 -14.92 -3.40 5.89
N GLU A 112 -15.79 -3.25 4.91
CA GLU A 112 -17.22 -3.27 5.13
C GLU A 112 -17.95 -3.46 3.80
N GLY A 113 -19.03 -4.27 3.83
CA GLY A 113 -19.92 -4.41 2.69
C GLY A 113 -19.24 -4.89 1.41
N GLY A 114 -18.28 -5.79 1.52
CA GLY A 114 -17.57 -6.30 0.35
C GLY A 114 -16.52 -5.34 -0.20
N LEU A 115 -16.17 -4.30 0.58
CA LEU A 115 -15.14 -3.32 0.19
C LEU A 115 -14.00 -3.34 1.19
N ALA A 116 -12.80 -3.14 0.69
CA ALA A 116 -11.63 -2.79 1.50
C ALA A 116 -11.27 -1.35 1.20
N ILE A 117 -10.95 -0.58 2.23
CA ILE A 117 -10.47 0.78 2.06
C ILE A 117 -9.12 0.92 2.75
N ALA A 118 -8.22 1.67 2.14
CA ALA A 118 -6.94 1.98 2.73
C ALA A 118 -6.69 3.47 2.67
N PHE A 119 -6.08 4.00 3.72
CA PHE A 119 -5.66 5.39 3.79
C PHE A 119 -4.19 5.41 4.16
N ALA A 120 -3.38 6.13 3.38
CA ALA A 120 -1.95 6.25 3.61
C ALA A 120 -1.57 7.71 3.83
N ILE A 121 -0.70 7.94 4.81
CA ILE A 121 -0.11 9.24 5.07
C ILE A 121 1.40 9.08 5.03
N ALA A 122 2.05 9.96 4.27
CA ALA A 122 3.49 10.01 4.17
C ALA A 122 3.98 11.37 4.62
N SER A 123 5.03 11.40 5.43
CA SER A 123 5.57 12.65 5.93
C SER A 123 7.08 12.70 5.82
N THR A 124 7.59 13.94 5.73
CA THR A 124 9.02 14.19 5.80
C THR A 124 9.41 14.43 7.25
N PRO A 125 10.65 14.14 7.63
CA PRO A 125 11.09 14.43 8.99
C PRO A 125 11.00 15.91 9.28
N THR A 126 10.65 16.23 10.51
CA THR A 126 10.68 17.62 10.95
C THR A 126 12.14 18.04 11.07
N ARG A 127 12.50 19.18 10.43
CA ARG A 127 13.81 19.73 10.58
C ARG A 127 13.87 20.64 11.72
N GLY A 128 14.99 20.85 12.17
CA GLY A 128 15.09 21.98 12.97
C GLY A 128 14.96 21.80 14.38
N ARG A 129 15.61 21.00 14.67
CA ARG A 129 15.79 21.01 16.05
C ARG A 129 16.99 21.75 16.40
#